data_d03b6ccc1cae8b2e1cdc9206efd649e7
#
_entry.id   d03b6ccc1cae8b2e1cdc9206efd649e7
#
_cell.length_a   1.000
_cell.length_b   1.000
_cell.length_c   1.000
_cell.angle_alpha   90.00
_cell.angle_beta   90.00
_cell.angle_gamma   90.00
#
_symmetry.space_group_name_H-M   'P 1'
#
loop_
_entity.id
_entity.type
_entity.pdbx_description
1 polymer ?
#
loop_
_entity_poly.entity_id
_entity_poly.type
_entity_poly.pdbx_seq_one_letter_code
_entity_poly.pdbx_strand_id
1 'polypeptide(L)'
;MKKIILLFTIILEFNLFSDNLKNNERANISSYDEFFQKVKQLEEKIKNGDKKAINNLGNLYAKDKNSRNIPKAKEYYRLAIKNGSEIAKKNLEIANKLPKLCPDGAICENWTTIRFVDKDGKIVKMIIRGFPVNKEEVIEIEKREIKGEIEYLLNVFLENEEFVIVGYADETEKNKKELSLSRAEKMAEFLKQNGLRKDIKISKITGKSSENPVDTNDTEIGRYNNRRVEIFLKNGKVKKIDVEELLSQLKDE
;
A
#
# COMPACT_ATOMS: atom_id res chain seq x y z
N MET A 1 49.58 26.28 7.55
CA MET A 1 48.32 26.92 7.96
C MET A 1 47.08 26.45 7.15
N LYS A 2 47.09 26.40 5.80
CA LYS A 2 45.90 26.00 5.02
C LYS A 2 45.35 24.56 5.29
N LYS A 3 46.18 23.58 5.65
CA LYS A 3 45.77 22.19 5.96
C LYS A 3 45.07 22.06 7.32
N ILE A 4 45.37 22.92 8.29
CA ILE A 4 44.76 22.89 9.63
C ILE A 4 43.34 23.49 9.58
N ILE A 5 43.14 24.53 8.77
CA ILE A 5 41.80 25.14 8.59
C ILE A 5 40.83 24.20 7.90
N LEU A 6 41.31 23.41 6.94
CA LEU A 6 40.46 22.43 6.25
C LEU A 6 40.00 21.27 7.18
N LEU A 7 40.89 20.85 8.13
CA LEU A 7 40.52 19.80 9.09
C LEU A 7 39.49 20.29 10.10
N PHE A 8 39.58 21.54 10.54
CA PHE A 8 38.62 22.15 11.47
C PHE A 8 37.24 22.34 10.84
N THR A 9 37.15 22.70 9.54
CA THR A 9 35.87 22.81 8.83
C THR A 9 35.19 21.44 8.69
N ILE A 10 35.92 20.39 8.33
CA ILE A 10 35.38 19.03 8.20
C ILE A 10 34.86 18.49 9.55
N ILE A 11 35.58 18.74 10.64
CA ILE A 11 35.15 18.32 11.98
C ILE A 11 33.90 19.10 12.44
N LEU A 12 33.79 20.39 12.11
CA LEU A 12 32.62 21.21 12.44
C LEU A 12 31.38 20.76 11.67
N GLU A 13 31.50 20.44 10.35
CA GLU A 13 30.41 19.91 9.55
C GLU A 13 29.96 18.53 10.02
N PHE A 14 30.88 17.65 10.42
CA PHE A 14 30.55 16.33 10.94
C PHE A 14 29.82 16.40 12.29
N ASN A 15 30.19 17.32 13.17
CA ASN A 15 29.49 17.55 14.44
C ASN A 15 28.08 18.12 14.21
N LEU A 16 27.92 19.10 13.32
CA LEU A 16 26.61 19.65 12.94
C LEU A 16 25.68 18.59 12.33
N PHE A 17 26.23 17.70 11.50
CA PHE A 17 25.48 16.59 10.92
C PHE A 17 25.05 15.56 11.98
N SER A 18 25.96 15.22 12.91
CA SER A 18 25.69 14.32 14.03
C SER A 18 24.62 14.88 14.98
N ASP A 19 24.66 16.18 15.28
CA ASP A 19 23.68 16.83 16.17
C ASP A 19 22.30 16.97 15.48
N ASN A 20 22.25 17.19 14.19
CA ASN A 20 21.02 17.18 13.41
C ASN A 20 20.36 15.78 13.36
N LEU A 21 21.17 14.72 13.22
CA LEU A 21 20.67 13.34 13.29
C LEU A 21 20.08 13.03 14.67
N LYS A 22 20.79 13.34 15.76
CA LYS A 22 20.30 13.13 17.14
C LYS A 22 19.05 13.94 17.46
N ASN A 23 18.94 15.16 16.94
CA ASN A 23 17.75 16.00 17.13
C ASN A 23 16.55 15.46 16.34
N ASN A 24 16.75 14.94 15.12
CA ASN A 24 15.71 14.28 14.33
C ASN A 24 15.24 12.96 14.98
N GLU A 25 16.16 12.15 15.52
CA GLU A 25 15.80 10.93 16.26
C GLU A 25 15.01 11.26 17.53
N ARG A 26 15.41 12.26 18.32
CA ARG A 26 14.68 12.69 19.53
C ARG A 26 13.30 13.26 19.20
N ALA A 27 13.17 14.04 18.13
CA ALA A 27 11.89 14.57 17.68
C ALA A 27 10.95 13.46 17.21
N ASN A 28 11.46 12.44 16.50
CA ASN A 28 10.69 11.27 16.09
C ASN A 28 10.23 10.43 17.29
N ILE A 29 11.11 10.16 18.28
CA ILE A 29 10.74 9.42 19.49
C ILE A 29 9.62 10.15 20.25
N SER A 30 9.73 11.46 20.43
CA SER A 30 8.71 12.28 21.12
C SER A 30 7.35 12.22 20.40
N SER A 31 7.33 12.23 19.07
CA SER A 31 6.08 12.18 18.30
C SER A 31 5.41 10.80 18.34
N TYR A 32 6.18 9.71 18.34
CA TYR A 32 5.68 8.37 18.56
C TYR A 32 5.07 8.19 19.95
N ASP A 33 5.74 8.70 20.99
CA ASP A 33 5.23 8.66 22.37
C ASP A 33 3.89 9.38 22.48
N GLU A 34 3.74 10.55 21.86
CA GLU A 34 2.50 11.33 21.85
C GLU A 34 1.36 10.56 21.14
N PHE A 35 1.66 9.93 20.00
CA PHE A 35 0.72 9.09 19.29
C PHE A 35 0.21 7.94 20.16
N PHE A 36 1.12 7.20 20.80
CA PHE A 36 0.75 6.07 21.67
C PHE A 36 -0.04 6.51 22.89
N GLN A 37 0.22 7.67 23.46
CA GLN A 37 -0.59 8.21 24.55
C GLN A 37 -2.03 8.50 24.10
N LYS A 38 -2.20 9.10 22.90
CA LYS A 38 -3.53 9.35 22.33
C LYS A 38 -4.27 8.02 22.03
N VAL A 39 -3.57 7.01 21.52
CA VAL A 39 -4.14 5.67 21.32
C VAL A 39 -4.66 5.11 22.64
N LYS A 40 -3.85 5.10 23.69
CA LYS A 40 -4.24 4.62 25.03
C LYS A 40 -5.47 5.35 25.59
N GLN A 41 -5.50 6.68 25.47
CA GLN A 41 -6.64 7.48 25.94
C GLN A 41 -7.94 7.10 25.22
N LEU A 42 -7.89 6.89 23.89
CA LEU A 42 -9.06 6.48 23.11
C LEU A 42 -9.48 5.05 23.43
N GLU A 43 -8.53 4.12 23.62
CA GLU A 43 -8.82 2.73 24.04
C GLU A 43 -9.46 2.68 25.43
N GLU A 44 -9.05 3.52 26.36
CA GLU A 44 -9.68 3.66 27.67
C GLU A 44 -11.13 4.17 27.56
N LYS A 45 -11.38 5.18 26.73
CA LYS A 45 -12.75 5.65 26.45
C LYS A 45 -13.62 4.55 25.85
N ILE A 46 -13.10 3.76 24.93
CA ILE A 46 -13.81 2.62 24.33
C ILE A 46 -14.15 1.57 25.41
N LYS A 47 -13.21 1.23 26.31
CA LYS A 47 -13.45 0.33 27.44
C LYS A 47 -14.55 0.83 28.37
N ASN A 48 -14.65 2.15 28.55
CA ASN A 48 -15.66 2.82 29.36
C ASN A 48 -17.00 3.01 28.61
N GLY A 49 -17.16 2.42 27.42
CA GLY A 49 -18.41 2.42 26.66
C GLY A 49 -18.59 3.58 25.68
N ASP A 50 -17.59 4.43 25.51
CA ASP A 50 -17.65 5.52 24.52
C ASP A 50 -17.44 4.95 23.11
N LYS A 51 -18.55 4.68 22.41
CA LYS A 51 -18.54 4.14 21.05
C LYS A 51 -18.00 5.13 20.02
N LYS A 52 -18.09 6.43 20.28
CA LYS A 52 -17.56 7.49 19.38
C LYS A 52 -16.04 7.46 19.32
N ALA A 53 -15.39 7.09 20.41
CA ALA A 53 -13.94 6.95 20.46
C ALA A 53 -13.39 5.92 19.46
N ILE A 54 -14.21 4.97 18.98
CA ILE A 54 -13.79 3.98 17.96
C ILE A 54 -13.53 4.68 16.63
N ASN A 55 -14.44 5.57 16.17
CA ASN A 55 -14.24 6.34 14.96
C ASN A 55 -13.04 7.30 15.09
N ASN A 56 -12.90 7.95 16.25
CA ASN A 56 -11.81 8.88 16.52
C ASN A 56 -10.45 8.19 16.54
N LEU A 57 -10.40 6.93 16.99
CA LEU A 57 -9.19 6.11 16.90
C LEU A 57 -8.84 5.79 15.44
N GLY A 58 -9.84 5.52 14.61
CA GLY A 58 -9.65 5.41 13.15
C GLY A 58 -9.05 6.68 12.54
N ASN A 59 -9.57 7.85 12.92
CA ASN A 59 -9.06 9.14 12.48
C ASN A 59 -7.60 9.40 12.93
N LEU A 60 -7.27 9.00 14.15
CA LEU A 60 -5.91 9.12 14.67
C LEU A 60 -4.93 8.31 13.79
N TYR A 61 -5.26 7.05 13.48
CA TYR A 61 -4.44 6.22 12.57
C TYR A 61 -4.39 6.75 11.12
N ALA A 62 -5.42 7.46 10.66
CA ALA A 62 -5.43 8.02 9.32
C ALA A 62 -4.63 9.32 9.19
N LYS A 63 -4.70 10.20 10.20
CA LYS A 63 -4.20 11.58 10.13
C LYS A 63 -2.78 11.75 10.65
N ASP A 64 -2.31 10.91 11.56
CA ASP A 64 -0.98 11.06 12.15
C ASP A 64 0.12 10.88 11.09
N LYS A 65 0.96 11.88 10.92
CA LYS A 65 1.98 11.90 9.85
C LYS A 65 3.07 10.84 10.04
N ASN A 66 3.42 10.53 11.29
CA ASN A 66 4.54 9.64 11.62
C ASN A 66 4.10 8.20 11.83
N SER A 67 2.83 7.99 12.22
CA SER A 67 2.26 6.67 12.55
C SER A 67 1.06 6.32 11.67
N ARG A 68 0.90 7.00 10.52
CA ARG A 68 -0.23 6.82 9.58
C ARG A 68 -0.37 5.36 9.14
N ASN A 69 -1.56 4.82 9.35
CA ASN A 69 -1.89 3.46 8.97
C ASN A 69 -3.33 3.38 8.45
N ILE A 70 -3.50 3.58 7.15
CA ILE A 70 -4.83 3.59 6.51
C ILE A 70 -5.54 2.23 6.62
N PRO A 71 -4.89 1.06 6.44
CA PRO A 71 -5.53 -0.23 6.70
C PRO A 71 -6.13 -0.32 8.10
N LYS A 72 -5.39 0.04 9.14
CA LYS A 72 -5.85 0.01 10.53
C LYS A 72 -6.96 1.03 10.80
N ALA A 73 -6.89 2.22 10.20
CA ALA A 73 -7.97 3.20 10.26
C ALA A 73 -9.28 2.62 9.70
N LYS A 74 -9.24 1.93 8.56
CA LYS A 74 -10.40 1.26 7.94
C LYS A 74 -11.00 0.18 8.85
N GLU A 75 -10.19 -0.56 9.60
CA GLU A 75 -10.67 -1.54 10.58
C GLU A 75 -11.49 -0.86 11.68
N TYR A 76 -10.99 0.23 12.25
CA TYR A 76 -11.71 1.00 13.27
C TYR A 76 -12.99 1.63 12.72
N TYR A 77 -13.00 2.16 11.49
CA TYR A 77 -14.23 2.67 10.88
C TYR A 77 -15.27 1.55 10.70
N ARG A 78 -14.87 0.35 10.24
CA ARG A 78 -15.80 -0.80 10.16
C ARG A 78 -16.34 -1.20 11.52
N LEU A 79 -15.51 -1.16 12.56
CA LEU A 79 -15.94 -1.45 13.93
C LEU A 79 -16.89 -0.34 14.44
N ALA A 80 -16.63 0.92 14.19
CA ALA A 80 -17.52 2.03 14.54
C ALA A 80 -18.88 1.92 13.83
N ILE A 81 -18.89 1.54 12.54
CA ILE A 81 -20.13 1.28 11.78
C ILE A 81 -20.95 0.16 12.43
N LYS A 82 -20.33 -0.94 12.85
CA LYS A 82 -21.01 -2.02 13.59
C LYS A 82 -21.61 -1.54 14.90
N ASN A 83 -21.07 -0.47 15.49
CA ASN A 83 -21.59 0.19 16.70
C ASN A 83 -22.54 1.35 16.41
N GLY A 84 -22.97 1.54 15.15
CA GLY A 84 -23.99 2.49 14.74
C GLY A 84 -23.50 3.87 14.29
N SER A 85 -22.20 4.05 14.06
CA SER A 85 -21.65 5.32 13.60
C SER A 85 -21.95 5.59 12.12
N GLU A 86 -22.72 6.61 11.83
CA GLU A 86 -22.95 7.12 10.46
C GLU A 86 -21.77 7.96 9.95
N ILE A 87 -21.05 8.62 10.85
CA ILE A 87 -19.83 9.38 10.48
C ILE A 87 -18.74 8.43 10.00
N ALA A 88 -18.56 7.29 10.67
CA ALA A 88 -17.60 6.29 10.26
C ALA A 88 -17.86 5.71 8.86
N LYS A 89 -19.11 5.64 8.39
CA LYS A 89 -19.42 5.26 7.00
C LYS A 89 -18.78 6.23 6.01
N LYS A 90 -18.97 7.53 6.22
CA LYS A 90 -18.37 8.57 5.37
C LYS A 90 -16.85 8.57 5.47
N ASN A 91 -16.30 8.37 6.67
CA ASN A 91 -14.85 8.29 6.87
C ASN A 91 -14.26 7.05 6.18
N LEU A 92 -14.95 5.91 6.18
CA LEU A 92 -14.52 4.72 5.46
C LEU A 92 -14.53 4.94 3.94
N GLU A 93 -15.54 5.64 3.39
CA GLU A 93 -15.57 6.01 1.97
C GLU A 93 -14.39 6.90 1.58
N ILE A 94 -14.05 7.89 2.42
CA ILE A 94 -12.86 8.74 2.23
C ILE A 94 -11.60 7.90 2.31
N ALA A 95 -11.47 7.06 3.33
CA ALA A 95 -10.30 6.20 3.51
C ALA A 95 -10.12 5.19 2.37
N ASN A 96 -11.19 4.78 1.69
CA ASN A 96 -11.11 3.91 0.51
C ASN A 96 -10.53 4.62 -0.72
N LYS A 97 -10.60 5.94 -0.77
CA LYS A 97 -9.96 6.76 -1.82
C LYS A 97 -8.48 7.05 -1.55
N LEU A 98 -8.01 6.81 -0.31
CA LEU A 98 -6.62 7.01 0.06
C LEU A 98 -5.75 5.83 -0.38
N PRO A 99 -4.51 6.08 -0.87
CA PRO A 99 -3.55 5.01 -1.07
C PRO A 99 -3.26 4.27 0.24
N LYS A 100 -2.76 3.04 0.15
CA LYS A 100 -2.19 2.35 1.33
C LYS A 100 -0.96 3.13 1.78
N LEU A 101 -1.16 4.06 2.68
CA LEU A 101 -0.08 4.80 3.32
C LEU A 101 0.29 4.05 4.60
N CYS A 102 1.51 3.55 4.63
CA CYS A 102 2.12 3.04 5.83
C CYS A 102 3.23 3.99 6.26
N PRO A 103 3.58 4.05 7.54
CA PRO A 103 4.71 4.84 8.00
C PRO A 103 5.98 4.48 7.24
N ASP A 104 6.82 5.44 6.92
CA ASP A 104 8.12 5.20 6.32
C ASP A 104 8.91 4.20 7.16
N GLY A 105 9.32 3.07 6.56
CA GLY A 105 10.02 1.98 7.22
C GLY A 105 9.15 0.96 7.97
N ALA A 106 7.85 1.15 8.09
CA ALA A 106 6.95 0.09 8.53
C ALA A 106 6.74 -0.89 7.37
N ILE A 107 7.14 -2.13 7.57
CA ILE A 107 6.69 -3.23 6.72
C ILE A 107 5.19 -3.33 6.97
N CYS A 108 4.40 -2.82 6.04
CA CYS A 108 2.99 -3.22 5.99
C CYS A 108 3.01 -4.70 5.64
N GLU A 109 2.98 -5.54 6.67
CA GLU A 109 2.93 -6.98 6.50
C GLU A 109 1.78 -7.32 5.54
N ASN A 110 2.08 -8.12 4.52
CA ASN A 110 1.18 -8.60 3.47
C ASN A 110 0.86 -7.61 2.34
N TRP A 111 1.88 -7.03 1.72
CA TRP A 111 1.68 -6.32 0.46
C TRP A 111 1.55 -7.32 -0.70
N THR A 112 0.32 -7.66 -1.01
CA THR A 112 0.00 -8.44 -2.21
C THR A 112 0.21 -7.61 -3.47
N THR A 113 0.05 -6.29 -3.38
CA THR A 113 0.13 -5.38 -4.52
C THR A 113 1.20 -4.32 -4.31
N ILE A 114 2.14 -4.20 -5.27
CA ILE A 114 3.18 -3.16 -5.32
C ILE A 114 2.93 -2.30 -6.55
N ARG A 115 2.96 -0.98 -6.38
CA ARG A 115 2.83 -0.01 -7.46
C ARG A 115 4.18 0.59 -7.80
N PHE A 116 4.44 0.74 -9.07
CA PHE A 116 5.60 1.45 -9.58
C PHE A 116 5.14 2.75 -10.23
N VAL A 117 5.77 3.84 -9.87
CA VAL A 117 5.52 5.17 -10.42
C VAL A 117 6.73 5.64 -11.21
N ASP A 118 6.50 6.41 -12.26
CA ASP A 118 7.58 7.11 -12.96
C ASP A 118 7.98 8.40 -12.21
N LYS A 119 8.95 9.14 -12.79
CA LYS A 119 9.45 10.39 -12.22
C LYS A 119 8.39 11.49 -12.05
N ASP A 120 7.26 11.37 -12.75
CA ASP A 120 6.15 12.32 -12.72
C ASP A 120 5.03 11.85 -11.76
N GLY A 121 5.27 10.78 -10.97
CA GLY A 121 4.31 10.19 -10.04
C GLY A 121 3.20 9.38 -10.70
N LYS A 122 3.35 9.03 -11.97
CA LYS A 122 2.40 8.25 -12.75
C LYS A 122 2.59 6.77 -12.49
N ILE A 123 1.51 6.03 -12.18
CA ILE A 123 1.58 4.57 -12.03
C ILE A 123 1.79 3.95 -13.41
N VAL A 124 2.89 3.23 -13.58
CA VAL A 124 3.26 2.56 -14.83
C VAL A 124 3.12 1.06 -14.76
N LYS A 125 3.21 0.48 -13.56
CA LYS A 125 3.10 -0.96 -13.34
C LYS A 125 2.58 -1.26 -11.93
N MET A 126 1.82 -2.35 -11.82
CA MET A 126 1.45 -2.97 -10.55
C MET A 126 1.94 -4.41 -10.54
N ILE A 127 2.42 -4.89 -9.41
CA ILE A 127 2.77 -6.29 -9.18
C ILE A 127 1.81 -6.86 -8.15
N ILE A 128 1.19 -8.00 -8.47
CA ILE A 128 0.32 -8.76 -7.59
C ILE A 128 1.02 -10.08 -7.27
N ARG A 129 1.13 -10.40 -5.99
CA ARG A 129 1.75 -11.62 -5.44
C ARG A 129 0.68 -12.49 -4.78
N GLY A 130 1.10 -13.51 -4.03
CA GLY A 130 0.18 -14.35 -3.25
C GLY A 130 -0.31 -15.59 -4.00
N PHE A 131 0.43 -16.02 -5.03
CA PHE A 131 0.14 -17.27 -5.72
C PHE A 131 0.84 -18.44 -5.01
N PRO A 132 0.07 -19.42 -4.49
CA PRO A 132 0.68 -20.64 -3.97
C PRO A 132 1.38 -21.44 -5.07
N VAL A 133 2.31 -22.31 -4.66
CA VAL A 133 3.08 -23.16 -5.59
C VAL A 133 2.14 -23.99 -6.46
N ASN A 134 2.36 -23.98 -7.77
CA ASN A 134 1.57 -24.67 -8.79
C ASN A 134 0.05 -24.32 -8.77
N LYS A 135 -0.34 -23.16 -8.24
CA LYS A 135 -1.70 -22.65 -8.28
C LYS A 135 -1.79 -21.42 -9.16
N GLU A 136 -2.90 -21.31 -9.86
CA GLU A 136 -3.22 -20.23 -10.78
C GLU A 136 -3.96 -19.06 -10.13
N GLU A 137 -4.51 -19.27 -8.92
CA GLU A 137 -5.24 -18.27 -8.16
C GLU A 137 -4.48 -17.86 -6.89
N VAL A 138 -4.65 -16.61 -6.48
CA VAL A 138 -4.21 -16.13 -5.17
C VAL A 138 -5.09 -16.70 -4.05
N ILE A 139 -4.55 -16.78 -2.84
CA ILE A 139 -5.32 -17.23 -1.68
C ILE A 139 -6.41 -16.21 -1.30
N GLU A 140 -7.44 -16.66 -0.56
CA GLU A 140 -8.62 -15.84 -0.25
C GLU A 140 -8.32 -14.55 0.54
N ILE A 141 -7.33 -14.59 1.43
CA ILE A 141 -6.93 -13.38 2.16
C ILE A 141 -6.37 -12.31 1.21
N GLU A 142 -5.59 -12.74 0.24
CA GLU A 142 -5.01 -11.86 -0.78
C GLU A 142 -6.07 -11.32 -1.75
N LYS A 143 -7.07 -12.14 -2.10
CA LYS A 143 -8.20 -11.70 -2.92
C LYS A 143 -8.95 -10.52 -2.28
N ARG A 144 -9.11 -10.52 -0.95
CA ARG A 144 -9.74 -9.39 -0.24
C ARG A 144 -8.91 -8.12 -0.32
N GLU A 145 -7.59 -8.24 -0.20
CA GLU A 145 -6.69 -7.11 -0.33
C GLU A 145 -6.66 -6.55 -1.75
N ILE A 146 -6.56 -7.42 -2.75
CA ILE A 146 -6.60 -7.02 -4.15
C ILE A 146 -7.93 -6.33 -4.47
N LYS A 147 -9.05 -6.80 -3.93
CA LYS A 147 -10.34 -6.14 -4.09
C LYS A 147 -10.34 -4.71 -3.55
N GLY A 148 -9.77 -4.48 -2.37
CA GLY A 148 -9.61 -3.13 -1.82
C GLY A 148 -8.72 -2.23 -2.68
N GLU A 149 -7.69 -2.79 -3.30
CA GLU A 149 -6.84 -2.06 -4.26
C GLU A 149 -7.59 -1.73 -5.55
N ILE A 150 -8.43 -2.63 -6.05
CA ILE A 150 -9.26 -2.38 -7.23
C ILE A 150 -10.21 -1.20 -6.97
N GLU A 151 -10.89 -1.17 -5.83
CA GLU A 151 -11.76 -0.06 -5.44
C GLU A 151 -10.99 1.27 -5.42
N TYR A 152 -9.76 1.28 -4.89
CA TYR A 152 -8.90 2.44 -4.94
C TYR A 152 -8.52 2.82 -6.38
N LEU A 153 -8.04 1.87 -7.17
CA LEU A 153 -7.58 2.10 -8.54
C LEU A 153 -8.70 2.66 -9.43
N LEU A 154 -9.92 2.15 -9.27
CA LEU A 154 -11.08 2.62 -10.04
C LEU A 154 -11.41 4.10 -9.80
N ASN A 155 -11.08 4.64 -8.62
CA ASN A 155 -11.26 6.06 -8.32
C ASN A 155 -10.09 6.94 -8.81
N VAL A 156 -8.93 6.34 -9.09
CA VAL A 156 -7.69 7.05 -9.44
C VAL A 156 -7.46 7.11 -10.93
N PHE A 157 -7.88 6.07 -11.69
CA PHE A 157 -7.69 6.03 -13.13
C PHE A 157 -8.64 6.97 -13.86
N LEU A 158 -8.07 7.72 -14.78
CA LEU A 158 -8.85 8.47 -15.75
C LEU A 158 -9.48 7.51 -16.76
N GLU A 159 -10.47 8.00 -17.49
CA GLU A 159 -11.15 7.25 -18.55
C GLU A 159 -10.18 6.72 -19.62
N ASN A 160 -10.57 5.62 -20.27
CA ASN A 160 -9.84 5.03 -21.41
C ASN A 160 -8.45 4.49 -21.09
N GLU A 161 -8.22 3.93 -19.89
CA GLU A 161 -6.98 3.24 -19.57
C GLU A 161 -6.91 1.87 -20.27
N GLU A 162 -5.70 1.43 -20.59
CA GLU A 162 -5.43 0.16 -21.23
C GLU A 162 -4.42 -0.65 -20.42
N PHE A 163 -4.79 -1.88 -20.07
CA PHE A 163 -3.96 -2.81 -19.30
C PHE A 163 -3.33 -3.89 -20.17
N VAL A 164 -2.08 -4.19 -19.91
CA VAL A 164 -1.40 -5.42 -20.33
C VAL A 164 -1.12 -6.25 -19.07
N ILE A 165 -1.62 -7.49 -19.04
CA ILE A 165 -1.49 -8.39 -17.89
C ILE A 165 -0.51 -9.50 -18.23
N VAL A 166 0.52 -9.67 -17.39
CA VAL A 166 1.60 -10.63 -17.58
C VAL A 166 1.75 -11.50 -16.34
N GLY A 167 1.60 -12.80 -16.49
CA GLY A 167 1.80 -13.77 -15.42
C GLY A 167 3.21 -14.36 -15.44
N TYR A 168 3.69 -14.73 -14.25
CA TYR A 168 5.00 -15.35 -14.04
C TYR A 168 4.90 -16.54 -13.08
N ALA A 169 5.79 -17.48 -13.27
CA ALA A 169 6.01 -18.62 -12.39
C ALA A 169 7.42 -18.51 -11.75
N ASP A 170 7.66 -19.23 -10.66
CA ASP A 170 9.02 -19.43 -10.20
C ASP A 170 9.70 -20.60 -10.94
N GLU A 171 11.03 -20.74 -10.77
CA GLU A 171 11.82 -21.74 -11.50
C GLU A 171 11.46 -23.17 -11.12
N THR A 172 10.93 -23.42 -9.94
CA THR A 172 10.66 -24.77 -9.43
C THR A 172 9.25 -25.29 -9.78
N GLU A 173 8.38 -24.44 -10.29
CA GLU A 173 7.00 -24.82 -10.61
C GLU A 173 6.89 -25.66 -11.87
N LYS A 174 5.85 -26.51 -11.92
CA LYS A 174 5.53 -27.35 -13.06
C LYS A 174 4.77 -26.56 -14.13
N ASN A 175 4.89 -26.98 -15.39
CA ASN A 175 4.14 -26.40 -16.51
C ASN A 175 4.17 -24.85 -16.50
N LYS A 176 5.35 -24.28 -16.23
CA LYS A 176 5.55 -22.85 -15.99
C LYS A 176 4.92 -21.95 -17.06
N LYS A 177 4.94 -22.37 -18.31
CA LYS A 177 4.40 -21.60 -19.43
C LYS A 177 2.87 -21.48 -19.34
N GLU A 178 2.19 -22.59 -19.19
CA GLU A 178 0.74 -22.65 -19.06
C GLU A 178 0.29 -22.03 -17.74
N LEU A 179 0.97 -22.33 -16.64
CA LEU A 179 0.65 -21.81 -15.32
C LEU A 179 0.76 -20.27 -15.26
N SER A 180 1.82 -19.71 -15.85
CA SER A 180 1.99 -18.26 -15.88
C SER A 180 0.90 -17.57 -16.70
N LEU A 181 0.48 -18.15 -17.83
CA LEU A 181 -0.63 -17.64 -18.62
C LEU A 181 -1.95 -17.73 -17.84
N SER A 182 -2.22 -18.89 -17.22
CA SER A 182 -3.44 -19.10 -16.42
C SER A 182 -3.55 -18.11 -15.27
N ARG A 183 -2.44 -17.79 -14.58
CA ARG A 183 -2.41 -16.73 -13.56
C ARG A 183 -2.85 -15.36 -14.10
N ALA A 184 -2.35 -14.99 -15.27
CA ALA A 184 -2.71 -13.73 -15.91
C ALA A 184 -4.20 -13.70 -16.32
N GLU A 185 -4.73 -14.80 -16.85
CA GLU A 185 -6.13 -14.95 -17.25
C GLU A 185 -7.06 -14.89 -16.01
N LYS A 186 -6.74 -15.66 -14.95
CA LYS A 186 -7.51 -15.65 -13.70
C LYS A 186 -7.50 -14.28 -13.03
N MET A 187 -6.39 -13.56 -13.07
CA MET A 187 -6.32 -12.20 -12.57
C MET A 187 -7.18 -11.24 -13.42
N ALA A 188 -7.16 -11.35 -14.74
CA ALA A 188 -8.01 -10.55 -15.61
C ALA A 188 -9.51 -10.80 -15.34
N GLU A 189 -9.88 -12.06 -15.13
CA GLU A 189 -11.24 -12.46 -14.76
C GLU A 189 -11.63 -11.88 -13.39
N PHE A 190 -10.76 -12.02 -12.39
CA PHE A 190 -10.97 -11.48 -11.05
C PHE A 190 -11.16 -9.96 -11.05
N LEU A 191 -10.37 -9.21 -11.82
CA LEU A 191 -10.51 -7.77 -11.96
C LEU A 191 -11.90 -7.40 -12.52
N LYS A 192 -12.35 -8.09 -13.58
CA LYS A 192 -13.67 -7.86 -14.20
C LYS A 192 -14.83 -8.17 -13.24
N GLN A 193 -14.74 -9.27 -12.50
CA GLN A 193 -15.78 -9.69 -11.55
C GLN A 193 -15.86 -8.78 -10.30
N ASN A 194 -14.77 -8.09 -9.96
CA ASN A 194 -14.69 -7.23 -8.78
C ASN A 194 -14.69 -5.72 -9.12
N GLY A 195 -15.31 -5.35 -10.22
CA GLY A 195 -15.68 -3.97 -10.50
C GLY A 195 -14.71 -3.20 -11.39
N LEU A 196 -13.86 -3.89 -12.17
CA LEU A 196 -13.09 -3.19 -13.21
C LEU A 196 -14.06 -2.46 -14.15
N ARG A 197 -13.88 -1.15 -14.28
CA ARG A 197 -14.75 -0.32 -15.14
C ARG A 197 -14.71 -0.80 -16.58
N LYS A 198 -15.86 -0.69 -17.28
CA LYS A 198 -16.00 -1.16 -18.66
C LYS A 198 -15.18 -0.37 -19.68
N ASP A 199 -14.83 0.86 -19.35
CA ASP A 199 -13.97 1.72 -20.17
C ASP A 199 -12.48 1.39 -20.07
N ILE A 200 -12.07 0.58 -19.08
CA ILE A 200 -10.71 0.07 -18.97
C ILE A 200 -10.56 -1.18 -19.85
N LYS A 201 -9.72 -1.09 -20.85
CA LYS A 201 -9.48 -2.18 -21.81
C LYS A 201 -8.32 -3.06 -21.35
N ILE A 202 -8.52 -4.37 -21.29
CA ILE A 202 -7.42 -5.33 -21.19
C ILE A 202 -7.01 -5.70 -22.62
N SER A 203 -5.89 -5.13 -23.11
CA SER A 203 -5.46 -5.27 -24.50
C SER A 203 -4.61 -6.50 -24.77
N LYS A 204 -3.95 -7.02 -23.74
CA LYS A 204 -3.10 -8.20 -23.84
C LYS A 204 -3.04 -8.97 -22.53
N ILE A 205 -3.13 -10.30 -22.62
CA ILE A 205 -2.88 -11.23 -21.52
C ILE A 205 -1.81 -12.21 -21.99
N THR A 206 -0.78 -12.45 -21.21
CA THR A 206 0.31 -13.34 -21.60
C THR A 206 0.99 -13.97 -20.37
N GLY A 207 1.55 -15.18 -20.56
CA GLY A 207 2.44 -15.85 -19.60
C GLY A 207 3.88 -15.76 -20.05
N LYS A 208 4.78 -15.56 -19.09
CA LYS A 208 6.21 -15.41 -19.29
C LYS A 208 7.03 -16.51 -18.60
N SER A 209 6.38 -17.62 -18.24
CA SER A 209 7.08 -18.71 -17.56
C SER A 209 7.86 -18.20 -16.33
N SER A 210 9.09 -18.63 -16.14
CA SER A 210 10.02 -18.13 -15.11
C SER A 210 10.98 -17.05 -15.64
N GLU A 211 10.66 -16.41 -16.76
CA GLU A 211 11.46 -15.31 -17.29
C GLU A 211 11.44 -14.09 -16.36
N ASN A 212 12.55 -13.35 -16.35
CA ASN A 212 12.68 -12.10 -15.60
C ASN A 212 12.31 -12.21 -14.11
N PRO A 213 12.99 -13.07 -13.33
CA PRO A 213 12.76 -13.16 -11.90
C PRO A 213 13.04 -11.81 -11.24
N VAL A 214 12.18 -11.43 -10.29
CA VAL A 214 12.33 -10.18 -9.51
C VAL A 214 13.09 -10.40 -8.22
N ASP A 215 13.32 -11.67 -7.86
CA ASP A 215 14.06 -12.10 -6.67
C ASP A 215 14.74 -13.43 -6.93
N THR A 216 15.61 -13.89 -6.01
CA THR A 216 16.30 -15.17 -6.14
C THR A 216 15.32 -16.35 -6.10
N ASN A 217 15.60 -17.40 -6.87
CA ASN A 217 14.87 -18.67 -6.79
C ASN A 217 15.43 -19.63 -5.71
N ASP A 218 16.52 -19.26 -5.02
CA ASP A 218 17.17 -20.12 -4.02
C ASP A 218 16.39 -20.17 -2.69
N THR A 219 15.65 -19.11 -2.36
CA THR A 219 14.85 -19.02 -1.15
C THR A 219 13.36 -19.12 -1.43
N GLU A 220 12.56 -19.60 -0.45
CA GLU A 220 11.10 -19.64 -0.61
C GLU A 220 10.50 -18.24 -0.72
N ILE A 221 11.05 -17.26 0.00
CA ILE A 221 10.62 -15.86 -0.10
C ILE A 221 10.86 -15.32 -1.51
N GLY A 222 12.03 -15.58 -2.08
CA GLY A 222 12.36 -15.17 -3.44
C GLY A 222 11.45 -15.84 -4.47
N ARG A 223 11.20 -17.14 -4.35
CA ARG A 223 10.24 -17.86 -5.20
C ARG A 223 8.83 -17.32 -5.05
N TYR A 224 8.37 -17.02 -3.83
CA TYR A 224 7.10 -16.36 -3.59
C TYR A 224 6.99 -15.03 -4.34
N ASN A 225 8.04 -14.22 -4.33
CA ASN A 225 8.08 -12.95 -5.07
C ASN A 225 8.06 -13.16 -6.59
N ASN A 226 8.62 -14.25 -7.10
CA ASN A 226 8.62 -14.58 -8.52
C ASN A 226 7.27 -15.11 -9.01
N ARG A 227 6.46 -15.76 -8.16
CA ARG A 227 5.07 -16.17 -8.45
C ARG A 227 4.17 -14.94 -8.41
N ARG A 228 4.02 -14.26 -9.55
CA ARG A 228 3.35 -12.96 -9.61
C ARG A 228 2.57 -12.73 -10.90
N VAL A 229 1.73 -11.73 -10.86
CA VAL A 229 1.15 -11.10 -12.05
C VAL A 229 1.55 -9.64 -12.07
N GLU A 230 1.99 -9.15 -13.21
CA GLU A 230 2.28 -7.74 -13.46
C GLU A 230 1.21 -7.15 -14.36
N ILE A 231 0.68 -5.99 -13.98
CA ILE A 231 -0.27 -5.21 -14.77
C ILE A 231 0.43 -3.93 -15.19
N PHE A 232 0.64 -3.78 -16.48
CA PHE A 232 1.23 -2.57 -17.07
C PHE A 232 0.11 -1.65 -17.53
N LEU A 233 0.25 -0.37 -17.24
CA LEU A 233 -0.67 0.69 -17.64
C LEU A 233 -0.11 1.41 -18.86
N LYS A 234 -0.85 1.43 -19.95
CA LYS A 234 -0.37 2.00 -21.21
C LYS A 234 -0.37 3.53 -21.19
N ASN A 235 -1.44 4.13 -20.70
CA ASN A 235 -1.59 5.57 -20.65
C ASN A 235 -1.09 6.13 -19.31
N GLY A 236 -1.22 5.37 -18.22
CA GLY A 236 -0.74 5.67 -16.88
C GLY A 236 -1.22 7.03 -16.36
N LYS A 237 -2.27 7.58 -16.91
CA LYS A 237 -2.86 8.84 -16.44
C LYS A 237 -3.65 8.55 -15.18
N VAL A 238 -3.12 8.95 -14.06
CA VAL A 238 -3.79 8.86 -12.75
C VAL A 238 -4.25 10.26 -12.36
N LYS A 239 -5.46 10.35 -11.84
CA LYS A 239 -5.90 11.56 -11.17
C LYS A 239 -4.97 11.77 -9.97
N LYS A 240 -4.32 12.93 -9.90
CA LYS A 240 -3.53 13.28 -8.72
C LYS A 240 -4.46 13.32 -7.51
N ILE A 241 -4.24 12.43 -6.55
CA ILE A 241 -4.98 12.42 -5.30
C ILE A 241 -4.25 13.35 -4.35
N ASP A 242 -4.93 14.40 -3.93
CA ASP A 242 -4.48 15.21 -2.81
C ASP A 242 -4.83 14.48 -1.51
N VAL A 243 -3.82 13.82 -0.95
CA VAL A 243 -3.96 13.03 0.27
C VAL A 243 -4.35 13.92 1.46
N GLU A 244 -3.78 15.10 1.57
CA GLU A 244 -4.05 16.01 2.69
C GLU A 244 -5.46 16.60 2.58
N GLU A 245 -5.93 16.90 1.37
CA GLU A 245 -7.33 17.30 1.14
C GLU A 245 -8.30 16.20 1.59
N LEU A 246 -8.07 14.94 1.20
CA LEU A 246 -8.92 13.82 1.63
C LEU A 246 -8.88 13.61 3.14
N LEU A 247 -7.70 13.70 3.77
CA LEU A 247 -7.58 13.54 5.21
C LEU A 247 -8.28 14.66 5.98
N SER A 248 -8.33 15.88 5.44
CA SER A 248 -9.04 17.01 6.03
C SER A 248 -10.55 16.78 6.10
N GLN A 249 -11.11 15.94 5.24
CA GLN A 249 -12.55 15.62 5.20
C GLN A 249 -12.98 14.61 6.27
N LEU A 250 -12.04 13.90 6.92
CA LEU A 250 -12.35 12.95 8.00
C LEU A 250 -12.88 13.68 9.23
N LYS A 251 -14.02 13.22 9.76
CA LYS A 251 -14.75 13.87 10.87
C LYS A 251 -14.65 13.03 12.14
N ASP A 252 -14.42 13.72 13.24
CA ASP A 252 -14.53 13.13 14.58
C ASP A 252 -16.01 13.04 15.02
N GLU A 253 -16.31 12.18 15.99
CA GLU A 253 -17.60 12.01 16.65
C GLU A 253 -17.59 12.59 18.06
#